data_4819a152b70f66a315aacabf8a0b4355
#
_entry.id   4819a152b70f66a315aacabf8a0b4355
#
_cell.length_a   1.000
_cell.length_b   1.000
_cell.length_c   1.000
_cell.angle_alpha   90.00
_cell.angle_beta   90.00
_cell.angle_gamma   90.00
#
_symmetry.space_group_name_H-M   'P 1'
#
loop_
_entity.id
_entity.type
_entity.pdbx_description
1 polymer ?
#
loop_
_entity_poly.entity_id
_entity_poly.type
_entity_poly.pdbx_seq_one_letter_code
_entity_poly.pdbx_strand_id
1 'polypeptide(L)'
;MEDAPMHVVIPDDFQDAVRGLDCFKRLTGHRVTVFHDSVRNLETLAHRFADADALVLIRERTKITDALLKRLPRLRLISQTGRGVAHIDIEACRRQGIAVAVGSGSPIAPAELTWALVMAAMRHIPQEVSALRSGGWQTRLGVALRGRTLGIWGYGRIGALVAGYGRAFGMEVLVHGRQGSLERASADGFAFTADRGELLETADVLSLHLKLNRATRGLVTAADLGRMKTTSLLVNTSRAELIEKDALVAAPRAG
;
A
#
# COMPACT_ATOMS: atom_id res chain seq x y z
N MET A 1 11.19 19.90 -33.32
CA MET A 1 10.01 19.17 -33.81
C MET A 1 9.01 19.17 -32.67
N GLU A 2 7.92 19.92 -32.79
CA GLU A 2 6.81 19.78 -31.86
C GLU A 2 6.26 18.36 -32.03
N ASP A 3 6.31 17.58 -30.94
CA ASP A 3 5.73 16.24 -30.92
C ASP A 3 4.23 16.35 -31.18
N ALA A 4 3.71 15.50 -32.05
CA ALA A 4 2.27 15.48 -32.36
C ALA A 4 1.45 15.25 -31.08
N PRO A 5 0.27 15.92 -30.95
CA PRO A 5 -0.57 15.76 -29.77
C PRO A 5 -0.90 14.28 -29.49
N MET A 6 -0.60 13.78 -28.32
CA MET A 6 -0.93 12.42 -27.88
C MET A 6 -2.26 12.40 -27.13
N HIS A 7 -2.96 11.26 -27.18
CA HIS A 7 -4.07 10.98 -26.28
C HIS A 7 -3.58 10.23 -25.05
N VAL A 8 -3.59 10.90 -23.92
CA VAL A 8 -3.21 10.35 -22.61
C VAL A 8 -4.47 9.97 -21.84
N VAL A 9 -4.57 8.71 -21.40
CA VAL A 9 -5.71 8.24 -20.61
C VAL A 9 -5.24 7.90 -19.19
N ILE A 10 -5.95 8.42 -18.21
CA ILE A 10 -5.66 8.25 -16.77
C ILE A 10 -6.87 7.58 -16.12
N PRO A 11 -6.87 6.25 -15.92
CA PRO A 11 -7.95 5.56 -15.19
C PRO A 11 -7.79 5.66 -13.69
N ASP A 12 -8.87 5.32 -12.96
CA ASP A 12 -8.88 5.09 -11.51
C ASP A 12 -8.58 6.34 -10.64
N ASP A 13 -8.78 7.56 -11.13
CA ASP A 13 -8.62 8.78 -10.32
C ASP A 13 -9.91 9.12 -9.55
N PHE A 14 -10.21 8.32 -8.53
CA PHE A 14 -11.45 8.43 -7.74
C PHE A 14 -11.66 9.78 -7.06
N GLN A 15 -10.59 10.53 -6.83
CA GLN A 15 -10.64 11.80 -6.13
C GLN A 15 -10.56 13.01 -7.07
N ASP A 16 -10.46 12.81 -8.39
CA ASP A 16 -10.12 13.85 -9.38
C ASP A 16 -8.88 14.67 -8.96
N ALA A 17 -7.89 13.96 -8.44
CA ALA A 17 -6.72 14.59 -7.85
C ALA A 17 -5.65 14.94 -8.87
N VAL A 18 -5.56 14.19 -9.99
CA VAL A 18 -4.45 14.36 -10.95
C VAL A 18 -4.44 15.73 -11.61
N ARG A 19 -5.62 16.35 -11.83
CA ARG A 19 -5.75 17.68 -12.44
C ARG A 19 -5.18 18.79 -11.57
N GLY A 20 -5.16 18.59 -10.25
CA GLY A 20 -4.58 19.51 -9.26
C GLY A 20 -3.07 19.40 -9.08
N LEU A 21 -2.43 18.42 -9.71
CA LEU A 21 -0.98 18.23 -9.58
C LEU A 21 -0.20 19.17 -10.50
N ASP A 22 0.87 19.78 -10.00
CA ASP A 22 1.71 20.67 -10.83
C ASP A 22 2.29 19.96 -12.05
N CYS A 23 2.59 18.67 -11.96
CA CYS A 23 3.07 17.88 -13.07
C CYS A 23 2.01 17.69 -14.18
N PHE A 24 0.71 17.84 -13.89
CA PHE A 24 -0.36 17.76 -14.89
C PHE A 24 -0.23 18.86 -15.96
N LYS A 25 0.29 20.01 -15.60
CA LYS A 25 0.56 21.12 -16.53
C LYS A 25 1.51 20.75 -17.68
N ARG A 26 2.35 19.71 -17.48
CA ARG A 26 3.24 19.18 -18.53
C ARG A 26 2.51 18.44 -19.64
N LEU A 27 1.23 18.13 -19.44
CA LEU A 27 0.37 17.52 -20.46
C LEU A 27 -0.35 18.56 -21.32
N THR A 28 -0.04 19.87 -21.15
CA THR A 28 -0.55 20.94 -22.00
C THR A 28 -0.17 20.67 -23.47
N GLY A 29 -1.14 20.79 -24.38
CA GLY A 29 -0.96 20.42 -25.79
C GLY A 29 -1.32 18.95 -26.12
N HIS A 30 -1.58 18.11 -25.12
CA HIS A 30 -2.06 16.75 -25.31
C HIS A 30 -3.56 16.64 -24.99
N ARG A 31 -4.25 15.68 -25.61
CA ARG A 31 -5.61 15.30 -25.23
C ARG A 31 -5.53 14.42 -23.99
N VAL A 32 -6.17 14.81 -22.88
CA VAL A 32 -6.16 14.03 -21.64
C VAL A 32 -7.58 13.60 -21.28
N THR A 33 -7.80 12.30 -21.10
CA THR A 33 -9.04 11.73 -20.58
C THR A 33 -8.78 11.12 -19.20
N VAL A 34 -9.54 11.56 -18.19
CA VAL A 34 -9.45 11.05 -16.82
C VAL A 34 -10.75 10.31 -16.49
N PHE A 35 -10.64 9.08 -15.97
CA PHE A 35 -11.76 8.30 -15.46
C PHE A 35 -11.71 8.24 -13.94
N HIS A 36 -12.84 8.51 -13.31
CA HIS A 36 -12.97 8.58 -11.84
C HIS A 36 -13.52 7.30 -11.21
N ASP A 37 -13.73 6.28 -12.04
CA ASP A 37 -14.22 4.96 -11.64
C ASP A 37 -13.22 3.87 -12.05
N SER A 38 -13.39 2.66 -11.48
CA SER A 38 -12.61 1.49 -11.82
C SER A 38 -13.43 0.47 -12.58
N VAL A 39 -12.90 -0.01 -13.70
CA VAL A 39 -13.53 -1.05 -14.52
C VAL A 39 -12.60 -2.25 -14.63
N ARG A 40 -13.19 -3.45 -14.57
CA ARG A 40 -12.43 -4.71 -14.66
C ARG A 40 -12.77 -5.52 -15.91
N ASN A 41 -13.87 -5.19 -16.56
CA ASN A 41 -14.31 -5.87 -17.77
C ASN A 41 -13.41 -5.53 -18.95
N LEU A 42 -12.94 -6.54 -19.68
CA LEU A 42 -12.00 -6.40 -20.79
C LEU A 42 -12.57 -5.52 -21.93
N GLU A 43 -13.83 -5.71 -22.31
CA GLU A 43 -14.47 -4.97 -23.41
C GLU A 43 -14.56 -3.49 -23.08
N THR A 44 -14.99 -3.18 -21.85
CA THR A 44 -15.10 -1.79 -21.38
C THR A 44 -13.73 -1.12 -21.31
N LEU A 45 -12.70 -1.83 -20.80
CA LEU A 45 -11.33 -1.30 -20.77
C LEU A 45 -10.80 -1.05 -22.20
N ALA A 46 -10.99 -2.01 -23.10
CA ALA A 46 -10.56 -1.88 -24.49
C ALA A 46 -11.25 -0.68 -25.18
N HIS A 47 -12.55 -0.47 -24.95
CA HIS A 47 -13.28 0.67 -25.46
C HIS A 47 -12.77 2.00 -24.88
N ARG A 48 -12.54 2.07 -23.56
CA ARG A 48 -12.04 3.29 -22.88
C ARG A 48 -10.64 3.69 -23.33
N PHE A 49 -9.81 2.73 -23.69
CA PHE A 49 -8.40 2.94 -24.03
C PHE A 49 -8.11 2.84 -25.52
N ALA A 50 -9.13 2.61 -26.37
CA ALA A 50 -8.98 2.31 -27.80
C ALA A 50 -8.08 3.31 -28.56
N ASP A 51 -8.23 4.59 -28.28
CA ASP A 51 -7.49 5.68 -28.93
C ASP A 51 -6.30 6.19 -28.11
N ALA A 52 -5.96 5.54 -27.01
CA ALA A 52 -4.88 5.98 -26.14
C ALA A 52 -3.51 5.76 -26.78
N ASP A 53 -2.69 6.79 -26.84
CA ASP A 53 -1.27 6.71 -27.15
C ASP A 53 -0.45 6.42 -25.89
N ALA A 54 -0.94 6.87 -24.71
CA ALA A 54 -0.32 6.64 -23.42
C ALA A 54 -1.36 6.36 -22.32
N LEU A 55 -1.02 5.46 -21.38
CA LEU A 55 -1.77 5.23 -20.16
C LEU A 55 -0.96 5.72 -18.96
N VAL A 56 -1.58 6.46 -18.03
CA VAL A 56 -1.00 6.80 -16.74
C VAL A 56 -1.77 6.03 -15.66
N LEU A 57 -1.15 5.00 -15.09
CA LEU A 57 -1.80 4.09 -14.14
C LEU A 57 -1.59 4.56 -12.71
N ILE A 58 -2.70 4.67 -11.96
CA ILE A 58 -2.71 5.04 -10.55
C ILE A 58 -2.76 3.79 -9.69
N ARG A 59 -1.66 3.53 -8.95
CA ARG A 59 -1.48 2.31 -8.14
C ARG A 59 -1.54 1.04 -9.03
N GLU A 60 -1.96 -0.08 -8.46
CA GLU A 60 -2.08 -1.37 -9.15
C GLU A 60 -3.57 -1.75 -9.35
N ARG A 61 -4.42 -0.77 -9.74
CA ARG A 61 -5.88 -0.91 -9.78
C ARG A 61 -6.36 -1.61 -11.05
N THR A 62 -5.91 -1.16 -12.22
CA THR A 62 -6.26 -1.74 -13.52
C THR A 62 -5.23 -2.76 -13.95
N LYS A 63 -5.67 -3.99 -14.26
CA LYS A 63 -4.79 -5.04 -14.81
C LYS A 63 -4.57 -4.82 -16.31
N ILE A 64 -3.32 -4.73 -16.70
CA ILE A 64 -2.90 -4.62 -18.10
C ILE A 64 -2.42 -5.99 -18.57
N THR A 65 -3.31 -6.71 -19.23
CA THR A 65 -3.08 -8.08 -19.71
C THR A 65 -2.73 -8.09 -21.19
N ASP A 66 -2.11 -9.16 -21.70
CA ASP A 66 -1.84 -9.37 -23.12
C ASP A 66 -3.12 -9.24 -23.98
N ALA A 67 -4.26 -9.78 -23.47
CA ALA A 67 -5.55 -9.67 -24.15
C ALA A 67 -6.04 -8.23 -24.31
N LEU A 68 -5.80 -7.37 -23.31
CA LEU A 68 -6.12 -5.96 -23.38
C LEU A 68 -5.17 -5.23 -24.36
N LEU A 69 -3.86 -5.48 -24.22
CA LEU A 69 -2.84 -4.81 -25.05
C LEU A 69 -3.05 -5.06 -26.55
N LYS A 70 -3.47 -6.26 -26.94
CA LYS A 70 -3.81 -6.61 -28.34
C LYS A 70 -4.95 -5.77 -28.93
N ARG A 71 -5.76 -5.13 -28.10
CA ARG A 71 -6.87 -4.27 -28.50
C ARG A 71 -6.54 -2.78 -28.50
N LEU A 72 -5.30 -2.43 -28.17
CA LEU A 72 -4.82 -1.05 -28.04
C LEU A 72 -3.72 -0.74 -29.06
N PRO A 73 -4.06 -0.70 -30.38
CA PRO A 73 -3.05 -0.63 -31.45
C PRO A 73 -2.25 0.67 -31.46
N ARG A 74 -2.76 1.74 -30.80
CA ARG A 74 -2.09 3.03 -30.73
C ARG A 74 -1.22 3.20 -29.49
N LEU A 75 -1.34 2.30 -28.50
CA LEU A 75 -0.65 2.43 -27.24
C LEU A 75 0.87 2.26 -27.40
N ARG A 76 1.63 3.27 -26.96
CA ARG A 76 3.10 3.30 -27.04
C ARG A 76 3.77 3.42 -25.67
N LEU A 77 3.05 3.94 -24.67
CA LEU A 77 3.60 4.20 -23.35
C LEU A 77 2.61 3.82 -22.25
N ILE A 78 3.12 3.15 -21.22
CA ILE A 78 2.45 3.00 -19.93
C ILE A 78 3.31 3.67 -18.86
N SER A 79 2.79 4.70 -18.20
CA SER A 79 3.42 5.38 -17.08
C SER A 79 2.75 4.93 -15.79
N GLN A 80 3.48 4.15 -14.98
CA GLN A 80 3.02 3.70 -13.67
C GLN A 80 3.45 4.70 -12.60
N THR A 81 2.50 5.26 -11.83
CA THR A 81 2.78 6.29 -10.82
C THR A 81 3.59 5.79 -9.62
N GLY A 82 3.72 4.47 -9.44
CA GLY A 82 4.51 3.82 -8.41
C GLY A 82 5.53 2.85 -8.99
N ARG A 83 6.21 2.09 -8.11
CA ARG A 83 7.20 1.07 -8.51
C ARG A 83 6.59 -0.30 -8.82
N GLY A 84 5.35 -0.55 -8.37
CA GLY A 84 4.68 -1.84 -8.53
C GLY A 84 4.19 -2.02 -9.96
N VAL A 85 4.63 -3.10 -10.62
CA VAL A 85 4.23 -3.45 -12.00
C VAL A 85 3.62 -4.85 -12.10
N ALA A 86 3.29 -5.49 -10.97
CA ALA A 86 2.77 -6.85 -10.95
C ALA A 86 1.41 -7.02 -11.66
N HIS A 87 0.70 -5.91 -11.91
CA HIS A 87 -0.57 -5.85 -12.64
C HIS A 87 -0.40 -5.60 -14.15
N ILE A 88 0.84 -5.41 -14.62
CA ILE A 88 1.19 -5.14 -16.01
C ILE A 88 1.91 -6.36 -16.59
N ASP A 89 1.45 -6.88 -17.71
CA ASP A 89 2.16 -7.91 -18.47
C ASP A 89 3.33 -7.27 -19.23
N ILE A 90 4.48 -7.19 -18.56
CA ILE A 90 5.70 -6.55 -19.10
C ILE A 90 6.19 -7.24 -20.36
N GLU A 91 6.10 -8.58 -20.43
CA GLU A 91 6.54 -9.32 -21.60
C GLU A 91 5.63 -9.07 -22.82
N ALA A 92 4.32 -8.95 -22.59
CA ALA A 92 3.40 -8.54 -23.65
C ALA A 92 3.68 -7.11 -24.12
N CYS A 93 3.95 -6.17 -23.20
CA CYS A 93 4.35 -4.80 -23.57
C CYS A 93 5.60 -4.81 -24.45
N ARG A 94 6.63 -5.59 -24.06
CA ARG A 94 7.87 -5.71 -24.84
C ARG A 94 7.63 -6.25 -26.24
N ARG A 95 6.82 -7.30 -26.38
CA ARG A 95 6.47 -7.90 -27.69
C ARG A 95 5.76 -6.91 -28.61
N GLN A 96 4.99 -5.99 -28.05
CA GLN A 96 4.22 -5.00 -28.81
C GLN A 96 4.91 -3.63 -28.94
N GLY A 97 6.15 -3.51 -28.48
CA GLY A 97 6.93 -2.27 -28.54
C GLY A 97 6.41 -1.16 -27.62
N ILE A 98 5.64 -1.51 -26.57
CA ILE A 98 5.08 -0.55 -25.62
C ILE A 98 6.09 -0.30 -24.51
N ALA A 99 6.52 0.95 -24.35
CA ALA A 99 7.41 1.35 -23.26
C ALA A 99 6.66 1.37 -21.92
N VAL A 100 7.33 0.91 -20.85
CA VAL A 100 6.79 0.97 -19.48
C VAL A 100 7.73 1.79 -18.60
N ALA A 101 7.26 2.96 -18.16
CA ALA A 101 7.94 3.82 -17.21
C ALA A 101 7.35 3.65 -15.80
N VAL A 102 8.20 3.71 -14.78
CA VAL A 102 7.77 3.58 -13.38
C VAL A 102 8.22 4.78 -12.55
N GLY A 103 7.36 5.22 -11.64
CA GLY A 103 7.69 6.28 -10.69
C GLY A 103 8.47 5.76 -9.49
N SER A 104 9.13 6.67 -8.76
CA SER A 104 9.91 6.32 -7.57
C SER A 104 9.04 6.05 -6.34
N GLY A 105 7.88 6.69 -6.24
CA GLY A 105 7.00 6.69 -5.08
C GLY A 105 7.67 7.24 -3.80
N SER A 106 6.93 7.96 -2.97
CA SER A 106 7.40 8.40 -1.66
C SER A 106 7.06 7.35 -0.59
N PRO A 107 7.96 7.00 0.34
CA PRO A 107 7.65 6.17 1.49
C PRO A 107 6.97 6.94 2.63
N ILE A 108 6.95 8.27 2.58
CA ILE A 108 6.51 9.13 3.68
C ILE A 108 5.01 8.98 3.92
N ALA A 109 4.17 9.27 2.92
CA ALA A 109 2.71 9.21 3.07
C ALA A 109 2.18 7.86 3.58
N PRO A 110 2.62 6.67 3.08
CA PRO A 110 2.19 5.41 3.65
C PRO A 110 2.74 5.16 5.08
N ALA A 111 3.92 5.70 5.44
CA ALA A 111 4.42 5.60 6.81
C ALA A 111 3.59 6.47 7.78
N GLU A 112 3.25 7.70 7.38
CA GLU A 112 2.38 8.60 8.14
C GLU A 112 0.98 8.01 8.31
N LEU A 113 0.39 7.45 7.26
CA LEU A 113 -0.90 6.75 7.34
C LEU A 113 -0.84 5.58 8.33
N THR A 114 0.24 4.78 8.28
CA THR A 114 0.43 3.69 9.23
C THR A 114 0.43 4.21 10.67
N TRP A 115 1.19 5.27 10.92
CA TRP A 115 1.28 5.85 12.26
C TRP A 115 -0.03 6.50 12.72
N ALA A 116 -0.73 7.19 11.82
CA ALA A 116 -2.05 7.74 12.09
C ALA A 116 -3.05 6.65 12.50
N LEU A 117 -3.04 5.48 11.82
CA LEU A 117 -3.88 4.33 12.17
C LEU A 117 -3.52 3.75 13.53
N VAL A 118 -2.23 3.62 13.86
CA VAL A 118 -1.77 3.20 15.19
C VAL A 118 -2.33 4.13 16.27
N MET A 119 -2.13 5.44 16.10
CA MET A 119 -2.61 6.44 17.06
C MET A 119 -4.14 6.46 17.18
N ALA A 120 -4.84 6.41 16.04
CA ALA A 120 -6.29 6.42 16.01
C ALA A 120 -6.89 5.19 16.72
N ALA A 121 -6.32 4.00 16.51
CA ALA A 121 -6.78 2.77 17.13
C ALA A 121 -6.45 2.73 18.64
N MET A 122 -5.19 2.99 19.02
CA MET A 122 -4.76 2.91 20.40
C MET A 122 -5.40 3.99 21.30
N ARG A 123 -5.85 5.11 20.75
CA ARG A 123 -6.53 6.18 21.46
C ARG A 123 -8.03 6.20 21.24
N HIS A 124 -8.60 5.22 20.53
CA HIS A 124 -10.03 5.11 20.19
C HIS A 124 -10.61 6.35 19.52
N ILE A 125 -9.81 7.09 18.74
CA ILE A 125 -10.20 8.40 18.16
C ILE A 125 -11.50 8.32 17.36
N PRO A 126 -11.70 7.34 16.43
CA PRO A 126 -12.96 7.25 15.68
C PRO A 126 -14.19 7.04 16.56
N GLN A 127 -14.05 6.22 17.60
CA GLN A 127 -15.13 5.91 18.55
C GLN A 127 -15.49 7.14 19.41
N GLU A 128 -14.47 7.83 19.92
CA GLU A 128 -14.69 9.06 20.71
C GLU A 128 -15.30 10.20 19.88
N VAL A 129 -14.86 10.36 18.61
CA VAL A 129 -15.48 11.31 17.67
C VAL A 129 -16.96 10.97 17.43
N SER A 130 -17.26 9.67 17.22
CA SER A 130 -18.65 9.22 17.04
C SER A 130 -19.49 9.44 18.30
N ALA A 131 -18.96 9.11 19.47
CA ALA A 131 -19.62 9.33 20.75
C ALA A 131 -19.93 10.82 20.97
N LEU A 132 -18.93 11.70 20.74
CA LEU A 132 -19.11 13.15 20.88
C LEU A 132 -20.22 13.68 19.98
N ARG A 133 -20.27 13.24 18.72
CA ARG A 133 -21.31 13.64 17.76
C ARG A 133 -22.72 13.19 18.17
N SER A 134 -22.82 12.10 18.94
CA SER A 134 -24.09 11.59 19.50
C SER A 134 -24.38 12.08 20.93
N GLY A 135 -23.63 13.08 21.44
CA GLY A 135 -23.85 13.68 22.76
C GLY A 135 -23.16 12.96 23.92
N GLY A 136 -22.32 11.93 23.62
CA GLY A 136 -21.51 11.26 24.62
C GLY A 136 -20.19 11.97 24.88
N TRP A 137 -19.54 11.67 26.00
CA TRP A 137 -18.27 12.27 26.41
C TRP A 137 -17.40 11.25 27.14
N GLN A 138 -16.13 11.10 26.72
CA GLN A 138 -15.11 10.23 27.32
C GLN A 138 -15.61 8.80 27.57
N THR A 139 -15.99 8.10 26.50
CA THR A 139 -16.61 6.78 26.58
C THR A 139 -15.60 5.64 26.71
N ARG A 140 -14.33 5.88 26.35
CA ARG A 140 -13.27 4.86 26.35
C ARG A 140 -11.94 5.38 26.92
N LEU A 141 -11.17 4.48 27.52
CA LEU A 141 -9.82 4.77 27.93
C LEU A 141 -8.84 4.36 26.82
N GLY A 142 -8.09 5.32 26.30
CA GLY A 142 -7.02 5.05 25.35
C GLY A 142 -5.80 4.40 26.00
N VAL A 143 -5.03 3.71 25.20
CA VAL A 143 -3.80 3.01 25.60
C VAL A 143 -2.60 3.83 25.18
N ALA A 144 -1.64 4.06 26.12
CA ALA A 144 -0.37 4.71 25.82
C ALA A 144 0.58 3.76 25.08
N LEU A 145 1.39 4.29 24.16
CA LEU A 145 2.36 3.50 23.39
C LEU A 145 3.70 3.30 24.11
N ARG A 146 4.09 4.24 24.96
CA ARG A 146 5.38 4.19 25.66
C ARG A 146 5.56 2.90 26.45
N GLY A 147 6.72 2.24 26.28
CA GLY A 147 7.06 0.98 26.91
C GLY A 147 6.38 -0.26 26.30
N ARG A 148 5.60 -0.09 25.21
CA ARG A 148 5.00 -1.20 24.47
C ARG A 148 5.87 -1.59 23.28
N THR A 149 5.70 -2.82 22.82
CA THR A 149 6.48 -3.37 21.70
C THR A 149 5.79 -3.08 20.36
N LEU A 150 6.53 -2.41 19.47
CA LEU A 150 6.18 -2.27 18.05
C LEU A 150 6.89 -3.34 17.22
N GLY A 151 6.16 -4.33 16.76
CA GLY A 151 6.63 -5.32 15.79
C GLY A 151 6.61 -4.77 14.36
N ILE A 152 7.75 -4.76 13.70
CA ILE A 152 7.89 -4.36 12.29
C ILE A 152 8.18 -5.61 11.46
N TRP A 153 7.19 -6.07 10.69
CA TRP A 153 7.40 -7.18 9.76
C TRP A 153 7.75 -6.66 8.38
N GLY A 154 9.04 -6.61 8.09
CA GLY A 154 9.62 -6.08 6.86
C GLY A 154 10.27 -4.71 7.05
N TYR A 155 11.61 -4.68 7.11
CA TYR A 155 12.38 -3.46 7.29
C TYR A 155 12.89 -2.93 5.95
N GLY A 156 11.94 -2.35 5.19
CA GLY A 156 12.19 -1.59 3.96
C GLY A 156 12.09 -0.08 4.21
N ARG A 157 11.95 0.72 3.13
CA ARG A 157 11.86 2.19 3.20
C ARG A 157 10.73 2.68 4.13
N ILE A 158 9.55 2.03 4.09
CA ILE A 158 8.40 2.41 4.92
C ILE A 158 8.58 1.87 6.35
N GLY A 159 8.94 0.59 6.50
CA GLY A 159 9.13 -0.02 7.82
C GLY A 159 10.20 0.68 8.67
N ALA A 160 11.27 1.19 8.05
CA ALA A 160 12.30 1.98 8.73
C ALA A 160 11.75 3.32 9.27
N LEU A 161 10.91 4.02 8.50
CA LEU A 161 10.26 5.24 8.98
C LEU A 161 9.31 4.95 10.16
N VAL A 162 8.48 3.93 10.05
CA VAL A 162 7.53 3.54 11.10
C VAL A 162 8.27 3.08 12.37
N ALA A 163 9.39 2.35 12.24
CA ALA A 163 10.26 2.01 13.36
C ALA A 163 10.81 3.27 14.06
N GLY A 164 11.23 4.27 13.28
CA GLY A 164 11.66 5.57 13.80
C GLY A 164 10.55 6.30 14.56
N TYR A 165 9.31 6.26 14.07
CA TYR A 165 8.16 6.83 14.77
C TYR A 165 7.90 6.11 16.09
N GLY A 166 7.92 4.77 16.10
CA GLY A 166 7.76 3.98 17.32
C GLY A 166 8.81 4.36 18.39
N ARG A 167 10.08 4.46 17.99
CA ARG A 167 11.16 4.89 18.87
C ARG A 167 10.93 6.30 19.43
N ALA A 168 10.48 7.24 18.60
CA ALA A 168 10.17 8.60 19.04
C ALA A 168 9.01 8.66 20.06
N PHE A 169 8.08 7.70 20.01
CA PHE A 169 7.00 7.56 20.98
C PHE A 169 7.37 6.69 22.20
N GLY A 170 8.65 6.29 22.32
CA GLY A 170 9.16 5.53 23.45
C GLY A 170 8.73 4.06 23.46
N MET A 171 8.42 3.50 22.27
CA MET A 171 8.17 2.06 22.11
C MET A 171 9.48 1.28 22.00
N GLU A 172 9.44 0.03 22.42
CA GLU A 172 10.44 -0.97 22.06
C GLU A 172 10.15 -1.47 20.66
N VAL A 173 11.13 -1.38 19.75
CA VAL A 173 10.94 -1.78 18.36
C VAL A 173 11.62 -3.12 18.11
N LEU A 174 10.85 -4.11 17.66
CA LEU A 174 11.34 -5.44 17.28
C LEU A 174 11.09 -5.67 15.79
N VAL A 175 12.16 -5.89 15.04
CA VAL A 175 12.11 -6.07 13.58
C VAL A 175 12.20 -7.54 13.21
N HIS A 176 11.35 -8.00 12.29
CA HIS A 176 11.45 -9.31 11.65
C HIS A 176 11.45 -9.17 10.13
N GLY A 177 12.21 -10.04 9.46
CA GLY A 177 12.29 -10.03 8.01
C GLY A 177 13.40 -10.93 7.47
N ARG A 178 13.75 -10.73 6.20
CA ARG A 178 14.88 -11.44 5.59
C ARG A 178 16.21 -10.89 6.11
N GLN A 179 17.27 -11.68 6.02
CA GLN A 179 18.61 -11.38 6.53
C GLN A 179 19.07 -9.93 6.27
N GLY A 180 19.04 -9.46 5.02
CA GLY A 180 19.44 -8.09 4.70
C GLY A 180 18.52 -6.98 5.28
N SER A 181 17.30 -7.31 5.75
CA SER A 181 16.44 -6.39 6.51
C SER A 181 16.87 -6.34 7.97
N LEU A 182 17.25 -7.48 8.54
CA LEU A 182 17.74 -7.58 9.92
C LEU A 182 19.08 -6.86 10.09
N GLU A 183 19.98 -7.02 9.13
CA GLU A 183 21.27 -6.30 9.10
C GLU A 183 21.09 -4.77 9.08
N ARG A 184 20.17 -4.26 8.26
CA ARG A 184 19.86 -2.82 8.25
C ARG A 184 19.22 -2.35 9.56
N ALA A 185 18.27 -3.13 10.11
CA ALA A 185 17.64 -2.80 11.39
C ALA A 185 18.69 -2.71 12.50
N SER A 186 19.62 -3.68 12.56
CA SER A 186 20.75 -3.68 13.50
C SER A 186 21.64 -2.45 13.32
N ALA A 187 21.98 -2.09 12.08
CA ALA A 187 22.80 -0.91 11.79
C ALA A 187 22.11 0.40 12.21
N ASP A 188 20.76 0.45 12.14
CA ASP A 188 19.96 1.60 12.59
C ASP A 188 19.67 1.56 14.11
N GLY A 189 20.23 0.58 14.85
CA GLY A 189 20.12 0.44 16.32
C GLY A 189 18.75 -0.07 16.78
N PHE A 190 18.06 -0.89 15.98
CA PHE A 190 16.82 -1.57 16.38
C PHE A 190 17.07 -3.04 16.71
N ALA A 191 16.35 -3.54 17.72
CA ALA A 191 16.30 -4.97 18.01
C ALA A 191 15.64 -5.73 16.86
N PHE A 192 16.06 -6.95 16.62
CA PHE A 192 15.51 -7.81 15.58
C PHE A 192 15.43 -9.26 16.01
N THR A 193 14.56 -10.01 15.37
CA THR A 193 14.44 -11.45 15.56
C THR A 193 14.31 -12.19 14.23
N ALA A 194 14.93 -13.36 14.14
CA ALA A 194 14.72 -14.31 13.04
C ALA A 194 13.46 -15.17 13.30
N ASP A 195 13.00 -15.26 14.53
CA ASP A 195 11.79 -16.01 14.90
C ASP A 195 10.53 -15.17 14.70
N ARG A 196 9.71 -15.61 13.73
CA ARG A 196 8.40 -15.03 13.47
C ARG A 196 7.46 -15.15 14.69
N GLY A 197 7.57 -16.25 15.41
CA GLY A 197 6.75 -16.49 16.59
C GLY A 197 7.02 -15.49 17.70
N GLU A 198 8.28 -15.22 17.99
CA GLU A 198 8.68 -14.21 18.96
C GLU A 198 8.11 -12.82 18.61
N LEU A 199 8.19 -12.42 17.34
CA LEU A 199 7.57 -11.16 16.89
C LEU A 199 6.08 -11.09 17.19
N LEU A 200 5.34 -12.16 16.85
CA LEU A 200 3.88 -12.23 17.01
C LEU A 200 3.44 -12.21 18.47
N GLU A 201 4.13 -12.95 19.33
CA GLU A 201 3.81 -13.09 20.75
C GLU A 201 4.19 -11.85 21.57
N THR A 202 5.22 -11.12 21.15
CA THR A 202 5.71 -9.96 21.90
C THR A 202 5.08 -8.64 21.48
N ALA A 203 4.67 -8.50 20.20
CA ALA A 203 4.17 -7.24 19.69
C ALA A 203 2.83 -6.81 20.34
N ASP A 204 2.78 -5.58 20.85
CA ASP A 204 1.53 -4.90 21.21
C ASP A 204 0.91 -4.21 19.98
N VAL A 205 1.76 -3.78 19.05
CA VAL A 205 1.37 -3.29 17.72
C VAL A 205 2.20 -4.03 16.68
N LEU A 206 1.57 -4.77 15.77
CA LEU A 206 2.24 -5.42 14.64
C LEU A 206 1.95 -4.65 13.35
N SER A 207 2.99 -4.19 12.67
CA SER A 207 2.87 -3.45 11.41
C SER A 207 3.53 -4.19 10.25
N LEU A 208 2.76 -4.42 9.16
CA LEU A 208 3.22 -5.17 7.99
C LEU A 208 3.74 -4.24 6.89
N HIS A 209 5.02 -4.43 6.51
CA HIS A 209 5.71 -3.64 5.48
C HIS A 209 6.38 -4.52 4.42
N LEU A 210 5.65 -5.53 3.96
CA LEU A 210 6.12 -6.52 2.99
C LEU A 210 5.66 -6.19 1.58
N LYS A 211 6.50 -6.50 0.59
CA LYS A 211 6.08 -6.48 -0.82
C LYS A 211 5.27 -7.74 -1.12
N LEU A 212 4.10 -7.58 -1.73
CA LEU A 212 3.31 -8.72 -2.20
C LEU A 212 4.00 -9.37 -3.41
N ASN A 213 4.21 -10.66 -3.30
CA ASN A 213 4.67 -11.55 -4.38
C ASN A 213 4.21 -12.98 -4.08
N ARG A 214 4.62 -13.95 -4.90
CA ARG A 214 4.21 -15.36 -4.72
C ARG A 214 4.60 -15.93 -3.34
N ALA A 215 5.76 -15.55 -2.79
CA ALA A 215 6.26 -16.04 -1.51
C ALA A 215 5.65 -15.34 -0.29
N THR A 216 5.03 -14.17 -0.46
CA THR A 216 4.45 -13.38 0.63
C THR A 216 2.93 -13.33 0.61
N ARG A 217 2.29 -13.90 -0.42
CA ARG A 217 0.83 -14.03 -0.47
C ARG A 217 0.37 -15.04 0.58
N GLY A 218 -0.56 -14.60 1.45
CA GLY A 218 -1.06 -15.42 2.56
C GLY A 218 0.00 -15.75 3.62
N LEU A 219 1.07 -14.96 3.70
CA LEU A 219 2.18 -15.22 4.62
C LEU A 219 1.75 -15.12 6.09
N VAL A 220 0.84 -14.21 6.42
CA VAL A 220 0.24 -14.08 7.75
C VAL A 220 -0.98 -14.98 7.79
N THR A 221 -0.87 -16.10 8.47
CA THR A 221 -1.91 -17.14 8.55
C THR A 221 -2.87 -16.91 9.73
N ALA A 222 -3.98 -17.65 9.75
CA ALA A 222 -4.87 -17.67 10.91
C ALA A 222 -4.15 -18.14 12.18
N ALA A 223 -3.23 -19.11 12.06
CA ALA A 223 -2.40 -19.55 13.19
C ALA A 223 -1.46 -18.45 13.70
N ASP A 224 -0.91 -17.63 12.81
CA ASP A 224 -0.10 -16.47 13.20
C ASP A 224 -0.91 -15.43 13.97
N LEU A 225 -2.12 -15.13 13.51
CA LEU A 225 -3.04 -14.22 14.20
C LEU A 225 -3.44 -14.75 15.58
N GLY A 226 -3.60 -16.07 15.71
CA GLY A 226 -3.88 -16.73 17.00
C GLY A 226 -2.74 -16.68 18.01
N ARG A 227 -1.49 -16.43 17.56
CA ARG A 227 -0.32 -16.23 18.44
C ARG A 227 -0.19 -14.81 18.97
N MET A 228 -0.85 -13.84 18.34
CA MET A 228 -0.80 -12.46 18.79
C MET A 228 -1.51 -12.28 20.13
N LYS A 229 -1.06 -11.31 20.94
CA LYS A 229 -1.78 -10.94 22.15
C LYS A 229 -3.22 -10.55 21.83
N THR A 230 -4.18 -10.93 22.64
CA THR A 230 -5.61 -10.57 22.45
C THR A 230 -5.84 -9.06 22.46
N THR A 231 -4.95 -8.29 23.07
CA THR A 231 -4.97 -6.84 23.17
C THR A 231 -4.11 -6.16 22.07
N SER A 232 -3.47 -6.92 21.21
CA SER A 232 -2.57 -6.37 20.20
C SER A 232 -3.34 -5.75 19.03
N LEU A 233 -2.69 -4.78 18.38
CA LEU A 233 -3.17 -4.13 17.17
C LEU A 233 -2.40 -4.63 15.95
N LEU A 234 -3.09 -5.11 14.92
CA LEU A 234 -2.52 -5.39 13.61
C LEU A 234 -2.78 -4.22 12.66
N VAL A 235 -1.71 -3.69 12.04
CA VAL A 235 -1.80 -2.64 11.01
C VAL A 235 -1.21 -3.15 9.70
N ASN A 236 -2.00 -3.07 8.64
CA ASN A 236 -1.57 -3.44 7.29
C ASN A 236 -1.91 -2.34 6.28
N THR A 237 -0.96 -1.48 5.98
CA THR A 237 -1.03 -0.46 4.93
C THR A 237 -0.35 -0.91 3.63
N SER A 238 0.11 -2.15 3.59
CA SER A 238 0.79 -2.74 2.41
C SER A 238 -0.22 -3.32 1.41
N ARG A 239 -0.58 -4.60 1.56
CA ARG A 239 -1.51 -5.31 0.67
C ARG A 239 -2.35 -6.28 1.49
N ALA A 240 -3.65 -6.33 1.23
CA ALA A 240 -4.57 -7.23 1.93
C ALA A 240 -4.16 -8.70 1.79
N GLU A 241 -3.69 -9.07 0.61
CA GLU A 241 -3.31 -10.46 0.28
C GLU A 241 -2.01 -10.96 0.96
N LEU A 242 -1.36 -10.16 1.76
CA LEU A 242 -0.31 -10.62 2.68
C LEU A 242 -0.89 -11.50 3.78
N ILE A 243 -2.17 -11.27 4.12
CA ILE A 243 -2.90 -12.06 5.09
C ILE A 243 -3.66 -13.15 4.34
N GLU A 244 -3.67 -14.35 4.91
CA GLU A 244 -4.42 -15.48 4.41
C GLU A 244 -5.90 -15.11 4.26
N LYS A 245 -6.53 -15.62 3.20
CA LYS A 245 -7.94 -15.35 2.95
C LYS A 245 -8.78 -15.81 4.15
N ASP A 246 -9.70 -14.97 4.56
CA ASP A 246 -10.65 -15.16 5.67
C ASP A 246 -10.01 -15.24 7.08
N ALA A 247 -8.68 -15.25 7.20
CA ALA A 247 -7.98 -15.35 8.49
C ALA A 247 -8.36 -14.23 9.47
N LEU A 248 -8.49 -12.98 8.99
CA LEU A 248 -8.92 -11.85 9.84
C LEU A 248 -10.36 -11.97 10.33
N VAL A 249 -11.24 -12.59 9.54
CA VAL A 249 -12.65 -12.78 9.91
C VAL A 249 -12.78 -13.90 10.95
N ALA A 250 -11.91 -14.91 10.85
CA ALA A 250 -11.85 -16.03 11.78
C ALA A 250 -11.06 -15.70 13.08
N ALA A 251 -10.25 -14.63 13.07
CA ALA A 251 -9.47 -14.24 14.25
C ALA A 251 -10.40 -13.85 15.42
N PRO A 252 -10.03 -14.19 16.67
CA PRO A 252 -10.79 -13.77 17.85
C PRO A 252 -10.90 -12.25 17.88
N ARG A 253 -12.10 -11.74 18.04
CA ARG A 253 -12.33 -10.31 18.27
C ARG A 253 -12.02 -10.02 19.74
N ALA A 254 -11.10 -9.10 19.99
CA ALA A 254 -11.03 -8.46 21.30
C ALA A 254 -12.36 -7.73 21.52
N GLY A 255 -13.02 -7.98 22.63
CA GLY A 255 -14.32 -7.41 22.98
C GLY A 255 -14.30 -5.89 23.16
#